data_a94df664b7014cfad668fb3f0024a5ee
#
_entry.id   a94df664b7014cfad668fb3f0024a5ee
#
_cell.length_a   1.000
_cell.length_b   1.000
_cell.length_c   1.000
_cell.angle_alpha   90.00
_cell.angle_beta   90.00
_cell.angle_gamma   90.00
#
_symmetry.space_group_name_H-M   'P 1'
#
loop_
_entity.id
_entity.type
_entity.pdbx_description
1 polymer ?
#
loop_
_entity_poly.entity_id
_entity_poly.type
_entity_poly.pdbx_seq_one_letter_code
_entity_poly.pdbx_strand_id
1 'polypeptide(L)'
;MRQIDIKQINDNVFETIGKEWILVAAGNKDKFNMMTASWGCLGWLWNKPVAVVFIRPERFTHELIEANDTMTLSFLGHSEEARKIYNFCGSKSGRDLDKCEATGLKPVVLEGGSIGFEQAR
;
A
#
# COMPACT_ATOMS: atom_id res chain seq x y z
N MET A 1 1.42 -15.26 5.50
CA MET A 1 0.27 -14.38 5.16
C MET A 1 -0.97 -15.25 4.94
N ARG A 2 -2.08 -14.83 5.48
CA ARG A 2 -3.33 -15.60 5.44
C ARG A 2 -4.43 -14.78 4.75
N GLN A 3 -5.13 -15.39 3.81
CA GLN A 3 -6.28 -14.77 3.17
C GLN A 3 -7.51 -14.90 4.07
N ILE A 4 -8.25 -13.80 4.24
CA ILE A 4 -9.48 -13.78 5.03
C ILE A 4 -10.62 -13.18 4.23
N ASP A 5 -11.85 -13.42 4.67
CA ASP A 5 -13.03 -12.78 4.10
C ASP A 5 -13.05 -11.30 4.51
N ILE A 6 -13.44 -10.43 3.58
CA ILE A 6 -13.53 -8.99 3.83
C ILE A 6 -14.42 -8.67 5.05
N LYS A 7 -15.41 -9.49 5.33
CA LYS A 7 -16.32 -9.32 6.47
C LYS A 7 -15.64 -9.54 7.82
N GLN A 8 -14.46 -10.13 7.85
CA GLN A 8 -13.68 -10.36 9.06
C GLN A 8 -12.85 -9.14 9.46
N ILE A 9 -12.84 -8.10 8.64
CA ILE A 9 -12.13 -6.85 8.96
C ILE A 9 -12.99 -6.05 9.92
N ASN A 10 -12.44 -5.79 11.11
CA ASN A 10 -13.10 -5.05 12.20
C ASN A 10 -12.42 -3.71 12.51
N ASP A 11 -11.50 -3.28 11.69
CA ASP A 11 -10.73 -2.07 11.93
C ASP A 11 -11.63 -0.84 11.92
N ASN A 12 -11.30 0.13 12.77
CA ASN A 12 -11.86 1.46 12.66
C ASN A 12 -11.14 2.16 11.51
N VAL A 13 -11.83 2.33 10.38
CA VAL A 13 -11.21 2.86 9.16
C VAL A 13 -10.73 4.31 9.31
N PHE A 14 -11.34 5.07 10.21
CA PHE A 14 -10.89 6.44 10.47
C PHE A 14 -9.53 6.47 11.16
N GLU A 15 -9.23 5.49 12.01
CA GLU A 15 -7.92 5.31 12.61
C GLU A 15 -6.94 4.70 11.62
N THR A 16 -7.35 3.64 10.95
CA THR A 16 -6.48 2.87 10.04
C THR A 16 -5.99 3.72 8.86
N ILE A 17 -6.87 4.49 8.26
CA ILE A 17 -6.52 5.33 7.11
C ILE A 17 -5.94 6.66 7.57
N GLY A 18 -6.63 7.37 8.47
CA GLY A 18 -6.27 8.73 8.85
C GLY A 18 -5.08 8.85 9.78
N LYS A 19 -4.87 7.87 10.65
CA LYS A 19 -3.85 7.90 11.71
C LYS A 19 -2.71 6.93 11.47
N GLU A 20 -2.99 5.69 11.10
CA GLU A 20 -1.94 4.70 10.79
C GLU A 20 -1.30 4.94 9.43
N TRP A 21 -2.09 5.26 8.44
CA TRP A 21 -1.73 5.45 7.03
C TRP A 21 -1.65 4.13 6.26
N ILE A 22 -1.39 4.25 4.96
CA ILE A 22 -1.42 3.13 4.01
C ILE A 22 -0.16 3.16 3.17
N LEU A 23 0.42 1.99 2.88
CA LEU A 23 1.36 1.85 1.76
C LEU A 23 0.57 1.40 0.55
N VAL A 24 0.54 2.23 -0.47
CA VAL A 24 -0.02 1.89 -1.77
C VAL A 24 1.10 1.36 -2.64
N ALA A 25 1.02 0.11 -3.08
CA ALA A 25 2.03 -0.50 -3.93
C ALA A 25 1.44 -0.90 -5.27
N ALA A 26 2.21 -0.72 -6.31
CA ALA A 26 1.84 -1.10 -7.67
C ALA A 26 3.05 -1.60 -8.44
N GLY A 27 2.79 -2.35 -9.50
CA GLY A 27 3.81 -2.96 -10.31
C GLY A 27 3.78 -4.48 -10.22
N ASN A 28 4.90 -5.11 -10.53
CA ASN A 28 5.06 -6.56 -10.47
C ASN A 28 6.42 -6.90 -9.86
N LYS A 29 6.77 -8.18 -9.81
CA LYS A 29 8.04 -8.63 -9.20
C LYS A 29 9.28 -8.00 -9.82
N ASP A 30 9.22 -7.60 -11.08
CA ASP A 30 10.37 -7.05 -11.80
C ASP A 30 10.51 -5.54 -11.64
N LYS A 31 9.38 -4.84 -11.49
CA LYS A 31 9.36 -3.39 -11.32
C LYS A 31 8.14 -3.00 -10.49
N PHE A 32 8.37 -2.54 -9.28
CA PHE A 32 7.31 -2.10 -8.38
C PHE A 32 7.78 -0.91 -7.54
N ASN A 33 6.82 -0.23 -6.97
CA ASN A 33 7.08 0.86 -6.03
C ASN A 33 5.92 0.96 -5.05
N MET A 34 6.16 1.63 -3.94
CA MET A 34 5.13 1.94 -2.95
C MET A 34 5.24 3.39 -2.53
N MET A 35 4.13 3.94 -2.08
CA MET A 35 4.06 5.28 -1.53
C MET A 35 3.11 5.31 -0.34
N THR A 36 3.32 6.26 0.56
CA THR A 36 2.43 6.45 1.70
C THR A 36 1.24 7.31 1.28
N ALA A 37 0.05 6.89 1.71
CA ALA A 37 -1.19 7.64 1.55
C ALA A 37 -1.94 7.67 2.87
N SER A 38 -2.64 8.76 3.14
CA SER A 38 -3.50 8.91 4.32
C SER A 38 -4.91 9.35 3.94
N TRP A 39 -5.20 9.46 2.65
CA TRP A 39 -6.50 9.83 2.13
C TRP A 39 -7.11 8.66 1.38
N GLY A 40 -8.34 8.36 1.70
CA GLY A 40 -9.05 7.28 1.05
C GLY A 40 -10.23 6.80 1.87
N CYS A 41 -10.88 5.74 1.39
CA CYS A 41 -11.99 5.14 2.11
C CYS A 41 -12.18 3.69 1.72
N LEU A 42 -12.87 2.96 2.57
CA LEU A 42 -13.32 1.60 2.32
C LEU A 42 -14.84 1.62 2.28
N GLY A 43 -15.44 0.91 1.36
CA GLY A 43 -16.89 0.94 1.24
C GLY A 43 -17.44 -0.09 0.29
N TRP A 44 -18.61 0.20 -0.23
CA TRP A 44 -19.39 -0.71 -1.06
C TRP A 44 -19.86 0.01 -2.31
N LEU A 45 -19.48 -0.49 -3.49
CA LEU A 45 -19.83 0.12 -4.78
C LEU A 45 -19.99 -0.99 -5.82
N TRP A 46 -20.96 -0.85 -6.69
CA TRP A 46 -21.29 -1.85 -7.71
C TRP A 46 -21.51 -3.24 -7.11
N ASN A 47 -22.13 -3.27 -5.94
CA ASN A 47 -22.42 -4.47 -5.19
C ASN A 47 -21.18 -5.28 -4.80
N LYS A 48 -20.08 -4.58 -4.54
CA LYS A 48 -18.78 -5.16 -4.18
C LYS A 48 -18.08 -4.33 -3.10
N PRO A 49 -17.25 -4.96 -2.25
CA PRO A 49 -16.35 -4.20 -1.40
C PRO A 49 -15.29 -3.50 -2.24
N VAL A 50 -15.06 -2.23 -1.94
CA VAL A 50 -14.09 -1.41 -2.67
C VAL A 50 -13.22 -0.61 -1.71
N ALA A 51 -12.01 -0.30 -2.18
CA ALA A 51 -11.14 0.68 -1.55
C ALA A 51 -10.93 1.84 -2.53
N VAL A 52 -10.95 3.06 -2.03
CA VAL A 52 -10.71 4.26 -2.84
C VAL A 52 -9.49 4.97 -2.27
N VAL A 53 -8.51 5.26 -3.11
CA VAL A 53 -7.31 6.00 -2.74
C VAL A 53 -7.05 7.09 -3.76
N PHE A 54 -6.30 8.12 -3.35
CA PHE A 54 -6.00 9.28 -4.19
C PHE A 54 -4.49 9.34 -4.42
N ILE A 55 -4.08 9.23 -5.67
CA ILE A 55 -2.66 9.18 -6.06
C ILE A 55 -2.36 10.36 -6.97
N ARG A 56 -1.41 11.21 -6.56
CA ARG A 56 -1.00 12.35 -7.38
C ARG A 56 -0.29 11.88 -8.65
N PRO A 57 -0.56 12.52 -9.80
CA PRO A 57 0.04 12.10 -11.09
C PRO A 57 1.57 12.12 -11.12
N GLU A 58 2.21 12.98 -10.35
CA GLU A 58 3.67 13.10 -10.33
C GLU A 58 4.37 11.98 -9.56
N ARG A 59 3.62 11.16 -8.79
CA ARG A 59 4.22 10.05 -8.04
C ARG A 59 4.57 8.89 -8.98
N PHE A 60 5.73 8.26 -8.73
CA PHE A 60 6.16 7.10 -9.50
C PHE A 60 5.16 5.95 -9.43
N THR A 61 4.56 5.73 -8.26
CA THR A 61 3.53 4.71 -8.08
C THR A 61 2.35 4.92 -9.04
N HIS A 62 2.01 6.17 -9.37
CA HIS A 62 0.95 6.49 -10.32
C HIS A 62 1.24 5.88 -11.71
N GLU A 63 2.47 6.00 -12.19
CA GLU A 63 2.87 5.37 -13.46
C GLU A 63 2.67 3.87 -13.42
N LEU A 64 3.03 3.24 -12.30
CA LEU A 64 2.93 1.79 -12.16
C LEU A 64 1.47 1.32 -12.06
N ILE A 65 0.59 2.13 -11.46
CA ILE A 65 -0.84 1.86 -11.44
C ILE A 65 -1.42 1.91 -12.86
N GLU A 66 -1.02 2.90 -13.65
CA GLU A 66 -1.47 3.03 -15.04
C GLU A 66 -0.98 1.86 -15.91
N ALA A 67 0.19 1.31 -15.61
CA ALA A 67 0.80 0.25 -16.39
C ALA A 67 0.40 -1.16 -15.96
N ASN A 68 -0.31 -1.32 -14.85
CA ASN A 68 -0.65 -2.63 -14.28
C ASN A 68 -2.13 -2.68 -13.88
N ASP A 69 -2.69 -3.88 -13.83
CA ASP A 69 -4.11 -4.09 -13.54
C ASP A 69 -4.41 -4.13 -12.04
N THR A 70 -3.40 -4.25 -11.21
CA THR A 70 -3.58 -4.43 -9.77
C THR A 70 -2.72 -3.48 -8.97
N MET A 71 -3.19 -3.16 -7.78
CA MET A 71 -2.41 -2.47 -6.75
C MET A 71 -2.76 -3.08 -5.40
N THR A 72 -1.95 -2.84 -4.39
CA THR A 72 -2.22 -3.29 -3.03
C THR A 72 -2.21 -2.12 -2.07
N LEU A 73 -2.97 -2.28 -0.99
CA LEU A 73 -2.97 -1.38 0.15
C LEU A 73 -2.47 -2.17 1.35
N SER A 74 -1.33 -1.78 1.89
CA SER A 74 -0.72 -2.47 3.02
C SER A 74 -0.75 -1.58 4.26
N PHE A 75 -1.09 -2.18 5.40
CA PHE A 75 -1.21 -1.50 6.68
C PHE A 75 -0.16 -2.05 7.63
N LEU A 76 0.72 -1.20 8.13
CA LEU A 76 1.88 -1.59 8.94
C LEU A 76 1.66 -1.42 10.45
N GLY A 77 0.55 -0.79 10.85
CA GLY A 77 0.26 -0.52 12.26
C GLY A 77 0.86 0.79 12.76
N HIS A 78 1.01 0.89 14.08
CA HIS A 78 1.35 2.15 14.78
C HIS A 78 2.78 2.24 15.33
N SER A 79 3.61 1.23 15.16
CA SER A 79 4.95 1.21 15.78
C SER A 79 5.82 2.37 15.26
N GLU A 80 6.89 2.69 15.99
CA GLU A 80 7.88 3.66 15.54
C GLU A 80 8.52 3.23 14.23
N GLU A 81 8.79 1.93 14.06
CA GLU A 81 9.31 1.39 12.81
C GLU A 81 8.36 1.61 11.66
N ALA A 82 7.07 1.33 11.85
CA ALA A 82 6.06 1.57 10.84
C ALA A 82 6.03 3.04 10.45
N ARG A 83 6.08 3.94 11.43
CA ARG A 83 6.07 5.39 11.17
C ARG A 83 7.28 5.84 10.36
N LYS A 84 8.46 5.30 10.65
CA LYS A 84 9.68 5.60 9.88
C LYS A 84 9.55 5.14 8.43
N ILE A 85 9.01 3.94 8.21
CA ILE A 85 8.77 3.40 6.87
C ILE A 85 7.79 4.28 6.10
N TYR A 86 6.67 4.64 6.72
CA TYR A 86 5.69 5.52 6.10
C TYR A 86 6.26 6.88 5.72
N ASN A 87 7.01 7.50 6.63
CA ASN A 87 7.63 8.80 6.36
C ASN A 87 8.62 8.73 5.20
N PHE A 88 9.43 7.70 5.17
CA PHE A 88 10.40 7.49 4.10
C PHE A 88 9.71 7.28 2.76
N CYS A 89 8.75 6.36 2.69
CA CYS A 89 8.05 6.02 1.46
C CYS A 89 7.19 7.17 0.93
N GLY A 90 6.74 8.06 1.81
CA GLY A 90 5.95 9.23 1.44
C GLY A 90 6.77 10.41 0.95
N SER A 91 8.05 10.50 1.33
CA SER A 91 8.91 11.65 1.05
C SER A 91 9.96 11.42 -0.05
N LYS A 92 10.23 10.16 -0.41
CA LYS A 92 11.25 9.81 -1.40
C LYS A 92 10.61 9.22 -2.66
N SER A 93 11.29 9.35 -3.79
CA SER A 93 10.83 8.79 -5.06
C SER A 93 11.51 7.45 -5.33
N GLY A 94 10.73 6.46 -5.73
CA GLY A 94 11.25 5.16 -6.19
C GLY A 94 12.02 5.25 -7.51
N ARG A 95 11.93 6.38 -8.21
CA ARG A 95 12.77 6.63 -9.39
C ARG A 95 14.24 6.81 -9.00
N ASP A 96 14.49 7.31 -7.79
CA ASP A 96 15.83 7.68 -7.33
C ASP A 96 16.50 6.61 -6.49
N LEU A 97 15.72 5.70 -5.87
CA LEU A 97 16.27 4.71 -4.94
C LEU A 97 15.31 3.53 -4.76
N ASP A 98 15.86 2.44 -4.22
CA ASP A 98 15.09 1.25 -3.82
C ASP A 98 14.57 1.44 -2.40
N LYS A 99 13.27 1.65 -2.25
CA LYS A 99 12.63 1.88 -0.95
C LYS A 99 12.65 0.64 -0.06
N CYS A 100 12.60 -0.56 -0.63
CA CYS A 100 12.66 -1.80 0.14
C CYS A 100 14.04 -1.96 0.78
N GLU A 101 15.11 -1.71 0.03
CA GLU A 101 16.47 -1.76 0.55
C GLU A 101 16.67 -0.73 1.67
N ALA A 102 16.18 0.49 1.46
CA ALA A 102 16.35 1.59 2.42
C ALA A 102 15.54 1.41 3.70
N THR A 103 14.37 0.77 3.64
CA THR A 103 13.45 0.66 4.79
C THR A 103 13.45 -0.71 5.45
N GLY A 104 14.00 -1.72 4.81
CA GLY A 104 13.93 -3.10 5.29
C GLY A 104 12.61 -3.80 4.96
N LEU A 105 11.73 -3.18 4.18
CA LEU A 105 10.50 -3.80 3.73
C LEU A 105 10.82 -5.04 2.90
N LYS A 106 10.10 -6.14 3.16
CA LYS A 106 10.29 -7.40 2.44
C LYS A 106 9.09 -7.64 1.53
N PRO A 107 9.26 -7.46 0.21
CA PRO A 107 8.15 -7.66 -0.72
C PRO A 107 7.81 -9.14 -0.87
N VAL A 108 6.53 -9.43 -1.05
CA VAL A 108 6.03 -10.75 -1.40
C VAL A 108 5.12 -10.63 -2.61
N VAL A 109 5.22 -11.61 -3.51
CA VAL A 109 4.36 -11.66 -4.69
C VAL A 109 3.07 -12.38 -4.29
N LEU A 110 1.96 -11.69 -4.43
CA LEU A 110 0.64 -12.21 -4.11
C LEU A 110 0.00 -12.86 -5.33
N GLU A 111 -1.12 -13.54 -5.13
CA GLU A 111 -1.91 -14.09 -6.22
C GLU A 111 -2.26 -12.98 -7.22
N GLY A 112 -2.12 -13.27 -8.50
CA GLY A 112 -2.34 -12.28 -9.56
C GLY A 112 -1.14 -11.39 -9.87
N GLY A 113 -0.02 -11.58 -9.16
CA GLY A 113 1.24 -10.86 -9.43
C GLY A 113 1.38 -9.53 -8.69
N SER A 114 0.42 -9.13 -7.88
CA SER A 114 0.53 -7.91 -7.09
C SER A 114 1.55 -8.05 -5.96
N ILE A 115 2.05 -6.92 -5.46
CA ILE A 115 3.12 -6.89 -4.46
C ILE A 115 2.54 -6.53 -3.09
N GLY A 116 2.79 -7.40 -2.11
CA GLY A 116 2.52 -7.11 -0.71
C GLY A 116 3.83 -7.05 0.07
N PHE A 117 3.75 -6.93 1.39
CA PHE A 117 4.92 -6.83 2.27
C PHE A 117 4.74 -7.73 3.49
N GLU A 118 5.82 -8.40 3.91
CA GLU A 118 5.77 -9.28 5.09
C GLU A 118 5.39 -8.52 6.36
N GLN A 119 5.74 -7.24 6.48
CA GLN A 119 5.46 -6.43 7.65
C GLN A 119 4.01 -5.94 7.72
N ALA A 120 3.19 -6.15 6.71
CA ALA A 120 1.78 -5.77 6.74
C ALA A 120 1.02 -6.65 7.75
N ARG A 121 0.14 -6.02 8.54
CA ARG A 121 -0.69 -6.71 9.51
C ARG A 121 -1.99 -7.27 8.93
#